data_1f60411b058217281f43672b76599d17
#
_entry.id   1f60411b058217281f43672b76599d17
#
_cell.length_a   1.000
_cell.length_b   1.000
_cell.length_c   1.000
_cell.angle_alpha   90.00
_cell.angle_beta   90.00
_cell.angle_gamma   90.00
#
_symmetry.space_group_name_H-M   'P 1'
#
loop_
_entity.id
_entity.type
_entity.pdbx_description
1 polymer ?
#
loop_
_entity_poly.entity_id
_entity_poly.type
_entity_poly.pdbx_seq_one_letter_code
_entity_poly.pdbx_strand_id
1 'polypeptide(L)'
;TVKKRIIVWESDNANNTSLKENELLKHGSIAIIGIKGADGTPVELKDINQSASHGYGWIVPGSEITLRVTPEYGYQLDSITINGQSLTPLADTSTYTYTMPDANVHICGIFTKTEDQTELKTDKVKKALIQLAENEITSGNSRLTIKDAVLTQQQQDAFEKAAGDYQIAGYFDIKLAQILYKNSAANLWVNDIAALKNPAKVSLQLGTDLEVEGNDLIVIHENSDGTYEVIPASFDSATKTVMFQTQGFSNYAVAYKKSETTTEDSTKETTTESTTEDPSKTTTKDTTEATTEATKDAVTASPKTGDDLNLPVLCVLMLVSGMGCLYARKKR
;
A
#
# COMPACT_ATOMS: atom_id res chain seq x y z
N THR A 1 29.60 3.52 46.94
CA THR A 1 29.11 2.76 45.77
C THR A 1 27.68 3.22 45.52
N VAL A 2 27.44 3.76 44.35
CA VAL A 2 26.07 4.17 43.95
C VAL A 2 25.22 2.91 43.79
N LYS A 3 24.07 2.88 44.49
CA LYS A 3 23.12 1.77 44.39
C LYS A 3 22.47 1.76 43.00
N LYS A 4 22.50 0.63 42.31
CA LYS A 4 21.83 0.43 41.06
C LYS A 4 20.70 -0.58 41.20
N ARG A 5 19.67 -0.48 40.35
CA ARG A 5 18.55 -1.41 40.25
C ARG A 5 18.54 -2.06 38.87
N ILE A 6 18.06 -3.29 38.83
CA ILE A 6 17.93 -3.99 37.55
C ILE A 6 16.64 -3.56 36.85
N ILE A 7 16.74 -3.42 35.54
CA ILE A 7 15.61 -3.31 34.62
C ILE A 7 15.71 -4.46 33.62
N VAL A 8 14.59 -5.12 33.38
CA VAL A 8 14.49 -6.27 32.46
C VAL A 8 13.30 -6.05 31.56
N TRP A 9 13.37 -6.49 30.30
CA TRP A 9 12.24 -6.46 29.37
C TRP A 9 12.12 -7.76 28.57
N GLU A 10 10.89 -8.26 28.48
CA GLU A 10 10.47 -9.50 27.83
C GLU A 10 8.94 -9.50 27.52
N SER A 11 8.40 -10.55 26.91
CA SER A 11 7.09 -10.49 26.26
C SER A 11 5.84 -10.52 27.14
N ASP A 12 5.76 -11.32 28.20
CA ASP A 12 4.45 -11.66 28.75
C ASP A 12 4.35 -11.90 30.25
N ASN A 13 5.43 -11.78 31.01
CA ASN A 13 5.38 -12.04 32.44
C ASN A 13 5.97 -10.92 33.28
N ALA A 14 5.11 -9.99 33.68
CA ALA A 14 5.46 -8.82 34.49
C ALA A 14 6.13 -9.14 35.85
N ASN A 15 6.10 -10.37 36.29
CA ASN A 15 6.65 -10.78 37.59
C ASN A 15 7.93 -11.63 37.45
N ASN A 16 8.34 -11.96 36.24
CA ASN A 16 9.50 -12.80 36.01
C ASN A 16 10.79 -11.98 35.96
N THR A 17 11.74 -12.30 36.81
CA THR A 17 13.08 -11.69 36.83
C THR A 17 14.15 -12.60 36.18
N SER A 18 13.75 -13.75 35.66
CA SER A 18 14.60 -14.71 34.97
C SER A 18 14.19 -14.78 33.51
N LEU A 19 15.12 -14.50 32.60
CA LEU A 19 14.87 -14.62 31.16
C LEU A 19 14.77 -16.10 30.76
N LYS A 20 13.60 -16.52 30.33
CA LYS A 20 13.37 -17.85 29.76
C LYS A 20 13.09 -17.70 28.27
N GLU A 21 13.52 -18.65 27.47
CA GLU A 21 13.40 -18.59 26.01
C GLU A 21 11.95 -18.44 25.51
N ASN A 22 10.99 -19.05 26.21
CA ASN A 22 9.56 -18.97 25.89
C ASN A 22 8.88 -17.65 26.29
N GLU A 23 9.58 -16.82 27.06
CA GLU A 23 9.10 -15.54 27.58
C GLU A 23 9.76 -14.34 26.89
N LEU A 24 10.59 -14.58 25.87
CA LEU A 24 11.24 -13.52 25.10
C LEU A 24 10.23 -12.74 24.24
N LEU A 25 10.53 -11.48 23.98
CA LEU A 25 9.73 -10.65 23.06
C LEU A 25 9.62 -11.34 21.69
N LYS A 26 8.40 -11.40 21.17
CA LYS A 26 8.07 -11.93 19.86
C LYS A 26 7.40 -10.85 19.03
N HIS A 27 7.73 -10.79 17.75
CA HIS A 27 7.10 -9.90 16.77
C HIS A 27 7.29 -8.41 17.03
N GLY A 28 8.35 -8.08 17.73
CA GLY A 28 8.77 -6.71 17.97
C GLY A 28 9.94 -6.62 18.93
N SER A 29 10.42 -5.42 19.17
CA SER A 29 11.55 -5.15 20.05
C SER A 29 11.30 -3.95 20.96
N ILE A 30 11.93 -3.96 22.12
CA ILE A 30 12.05 -2.83 23.05
C ILE A 30 13.53 -2.57 23.24
N ALA A 31 13.94 -1.32 23.13
CA ALA A 31 15.32 -0.90 23.36
C ALA A 31 15.39 0.33 24.25
N ILE A 32 16.34 0.36 25.18
CA ILE A 32 16.74 1.58 25.88
C ILE A 32 17.65 2.35 24.91
N ILE A 33 17.22 3.55 24.53
CA ILE A 33 17.93 4.41 23.57
C ILE A 33 18.57 5.64 24.22
N GLY A 34 18.26 5.89 25.49
CA GLY A 34 18.82 6.99 26.25
C GLY A 34 18.62 6.82 27.75
N ILE A 35 19.55 7.31 28.52
CA ILE A 35 19.46 7.45 29.97
C ILE A 35 19.96 8.82 30.35
N LYS A 36 19.23 9.51 31.22
CA LYS A 36 19.68 10.75 31.91
C LYS A 36 19.73 10.48 33.40
N GLY A 37 20.81 10.87 34.06
CA GLY A 37 20.91 10.85 35.52
C GLY A 37 19.85 11.73 36.18
N ALA A 38 19.68 11.58 37.51
CA ALA A 38 18.73 12.39 38.26
C ALA A 38 19.05 13.91 38.19
N ASP A 39 20.29 14.27 37.86
CA ASP A 39 20.77 15.64 37.61
C ASP A 39 20.54 16.10 36.15
N GLY A 40 19.91 15.27 35.31
CA GLY A 40 19.67 15.57 33.90
C GLY A 40 20.86 15.29 32.96
N THR A 41 22.00 14.85 33.48
CA THR A 41 23.17 14.53 32.62
C THR A 41 23.00 13.26 31.85
N PRO A 42 23.44 13.18 30.57
CA PRO A 42 23.42 11.95 29.80
C PRO A 42 24.32 10.88 30.43
N VAL A 43 23.83 9.63 30.46
CA VAL A 43 24.55 8.46 30.96
C VAL A 43 24.81 7.50 29.82
N GLU A 44 26.03 6.96 29.73
CA GLU A 44 26.39 5.97 28.73
C GLU A 44 25.61 4.66 28.95
N LEU A 45 25.24 3.99 27.85
CA LEU A 45 24.50 2.72 27.85
C LEU A 45 25.39 1.46 28.11
N LYS A 46 26.58 1.63 28.65
CA LYS A 46 27.55 0.53 28.85
C LYS A 46 27.09 -0.58 29.79
N ASP A 47 26.18 -0.25 30.71
CA ASP A 47 25.62 -1.25 31.66
C ASP A 47 24.28 -1.84 31.14
N ILE A 48 23.95 -1.59 29.86
CA ILE A 48 22.78 -2.13 29.19
C ILE A 48 23.20 -3.24 28.25
N ASN A 49 22.65 -4.42 28.46
CA ASN A 49 22.78 -5.55 27.53
C ASN A 49 21.44 -5.79 26.88
N GLN A 50 21.36 -5.64 25.56
CA GLN A 50 20.11 -5.71 24.83
C GLN A 50 20.24 -6.38 23.47
N SER A 51 19.19 -7.10 23.10
CA SER A 51 18.96 -7.70 21.80
C SER A 51 17.56 -7.33 21.31
N ALA A 52 17.16 -7.81 20.13
CA ALA A 52 15.80 -7.59 19.61
C ALA A 52 14.71 -8.21 20.52
N SER A 53 14.96 -9.36 21.12
CA SER A 53 13.96 -10.14 21.86
C SER A 53 13.95 -9.93 23.37
N HIS A 54 15.01 -9.37 23.92
CA HIS A 54 15.13 -9.14 25.36
C HIS A 54 16.26 -8.20 25.72
N GLY A 55 16.26 -7.74 26.95
CA GLY A 55 17.39 -6.97 27.47
C GLY A 55 17.32 -6.80 28.98
N TYR A 56 18.45 -6.35 29.54
CA TYR A 56 18.54 -5.97 30.93
C TYR A 56 19.59 -4.88 31.12
N GLY A 57 19.49 -4.18 32.24
CA GLY A 57 20.44 -3.15 32.60
C GLY A 57 20.49 -2.85 34.10
N TRP A 58 21.57 -2.21 34.53
CA TRP A 58 21.74 -1.75 35.89
C TRP A 58 21.76 -0.22 35.93
N ILE A 59 20.67 0.36 36.44
CA ILE A 59 20.41 1.79 36.38
C ILE A 59 20.29 2.38 37.80
N VAL A 60 20.79 3.58 37.96
CA VAL A 60 20.69 4.33 39.20
C VAL A 60 19.26 4.81 39.40
N PRO A 61 18.64 4.62 40.59
CA PRO A 61 17.33 5.21 40.90
C PRO A 61 17.28 6.71 40.65
N GLY A 62 16.15 7.20 40.17
CA GLY A 62 15.96 8.62 39.80
C GLY A 62 16.42 8.96 38.38
N SER A 63 17.10 8.07 37.68
CA SER A 63 17.45 8.27 36.26
C SER A 63 16.21 8.21 35.37
N GLU A 64 16.12 9.07 34.37
CA GLU A 64 15.13 9.02 33.31
C GLU A 64 15.63 8.11 32.20
N ILE A 65 14.81 7.14 31.81
CA ILE A 65 15.07 6.18 30.76
C ILE A 65 14.20 6.52 29.56
N THR A 66 14.77 6.52 28.37
CA THR A 66 14.02 6.59 27.11
C THR A 66 13.99 5.21 26.46
N LEU A 67 12.81 4.68 26.27
CA LEU A 67 12.55 3.41 25.59
C LEU A 67 12.06 3.64 24.17
N ARG A 68 12.52 2.83 23.22
CA ARG A 68 11.94 2.71 21.88
C ARG A 68 11.30 1.35 21.72
N VAL A 69 10.10 1.32 21.13
CA VAL A 69 9.37 0.09 20.82
C VAL A 69 9.20 0.00 19.30
N THR A 70 9.54 -1.14 18.74
CA THR A 70 9.51 -1.36 17.29
C THR A 70 8.80 -2.68 17.00
N PRO A 71 7.52 -2.66 16.56
CA PRO A 71 6.84 -3.85 16.05
C PRO A 71 7.52 -4.38 14.79
N GLU A 72 7.48 -5.68 14.55
CA GLU A 72 7.80 -6.26 13.24
C GLU A 72 6.74 -5.87 12.20
N TYR A 73 7.08 -5.96 10.91
CA TYR A 73 6.11 -5.78 9.84
C TYR A 73 5.00 -6.85 9.93
N GLY A 74 3.75 -6.44 9.78
CA GLY A 74 2.58 -7.29 9.98
C GLY A 74 2.12 -7.40 11.43
N TYR A 75 2.74 -6.63 12.35
CA TYR A 75 2.36 -6.58 13.76
C TYR A 75 2.24 -5.14 14.25
N GLN A 76 1.47 -4.95 15.29
CA GLN A 76 1.34 -3.67 16.00
C GLN A 76 1.52 -3.91 17.50
N LEU A 77 2.04 -2.92 18.21
CA LEU A 77 2.05 -2.95 19.66
C LEU A 77 0.61 -2.94 20.17
N ASP A 78 0.24 -3.90 20.98
CA ASP A 78 -1.05 -3.95 21.66
C ASP A 78 -0.99 -3.28 23.04
N SER A 79 0.04 -3.60 23.80
CA SER A 79 0.25 -3.03 25.12
C SER A 79 1.72 -3.04 25.52
N ILE A 80 2.11 -2.08 26.36
CA ILE A 80 3.38 -2.07 27.09
C ILE A 80 3.11 -1.71 28.55
N THR A 81 3.70 -2.48 29.44
CA THR A 81 3.55 -2.29 30.87
C THR A 81 4.90 -2.27 31.57
N ILE A 82 4.98 -1.53 32.69
CA ILE A 82 6.10 -1.60 33.64
C ILE A 82 5.55 -2.05 34.98
N ASN A 83 6.08 -3.15 35.51
CA ASN A 83 5.61 -3.80 36.74
C ASN A 83 4.07 -3.95 36.77
N GLY A 84 3.48 -4.32 35.60
CA GLY A 84 2.05 -4.49 35.42
C GLY A 84 1.24 -3.18 35.21
N GLN A 85 1.87 -2.01 35.26
CA GLN A 85 1.21 -0.74 34.99
C GLN A 85 1.44 -0.29 33.54
N SER A 86 0.37 0.09 32.85
CA SER A 86 0.44 0.56 31.46
C SER A 86 1.25 1.85 31.34
N LEU A 87 2.10 1.90 30.35
CA LEU A 87 2.80 3.12 29.95
C LEU A 87 2.00 3.90 28.91
N THR A 88 2.13 5.23 28.97
CA THR A 88 1.59 6.13 27.95
C THR A 88 2.74 6.53 27.01
N PRO A 89 2.58 6.38 25.69
CA PRO A 89 3.59 6.79 24.74
C PRO A 89 3.72 8.33 24.70
N LEU A 90 4.90 8.80 24.31
CA LEU A 90 5.06 10.18 23.89
C LEU A 90 4.31 10.40 22.57
N ALA A 91 3.70 11.57 22.42
CA ALA A 91 3.00 11.92 21.19
C ALA A 91 3.95 11.85 19.98
N ASP A 92 3.45 11.34 18.86
CA ASP A 92 4.12 11.26 17.55
C ASP A 92 5.41 10.42 17.52
N THR A 93 5.66 9.60 18.53
CA THR A 93 6.85 8.76 18.57
C THR A 93 6.57 7.36 19.12
N SER A 94 7.33 6.36 18.68
CA SER A 94 7.33 5.00 19.27
C SER A 94 8.20 4.94 20.52
N THR A 95 8.31 6.03 21.26
CA THR A 95 9.16 6.15 22.44
C THR A 95 8.36 6.41 23.70
N TYR A 96 8.95 6.02 24.83
CA TYR A 96 8.45 6.22 26.17
C TYR A 96 9.54 6.79 27.06
N THR A 97 9.18 7.57 28.05
CA THR A 97 10.06 7.93 29.15
C THR A 97 9.60 7.29 30.45
N TYR A 98 10.53 6.90 31.28
CA TYR A 98 10.25 6.29 32.57
C TYR A 98 11.34 6.66 33.58
N THR A 99 10.96 7.07 34.78
CA THR A 99 11.91 7.34 35.86
C THR A 99 12.17 6.08 36.66
N MET A 100 13.43 5.67 36.76
CA MET A 100 13.85 4.46 37.47
C MET A 100 13.58 4.58 38.98
N PRO A 101 12.73 3.75 39.58
CA PRO A 101 12.49 3.75 41.02
C PRO A 101 13.64 3.11 41.80
N ASP A 102 13.64 3.24 43.13
CA ASP A 102 14.54 2.45 43.99
C ASP A 102 14.03 0.99 44.15
N ALA A 103 13.65 0.37 43.05
CA ALA A 103 13.18 -1.02 42.96
C ALA A 103 13.58 -1.61 41.61
N ASN A 104 13.55 -2.94 41.52
CA ASN A 104 13.72 -3.63 40.25
C ASN A 104 12.51 -3.36 39.35
N VAL A 105 12.76 -3.28 38.04
CA VAL A 105 11.77 -2.95 37.02
C VAL A 105 11.68 -4.05 36.00
N HIS A 106 10.47 -4.41 35.64
CA HIS A 106 10.15 -5.37 34.60
C HIS A 106 9.22 -4.74 33.57
N ILE A 107 9.65 -4.78 32.30
CA ILE A 107 8.91 -4.23 31.16
C ILE A 107 8.37 -5.37 30.32
N CYS A 108 7.07 -5.36 30.02
CA CYS A 108 6.43 -6.30 29.10
C CYS A 108 5.84 -5.56 27.92
N GLY A 109 6.02 -6.12 26.73
CA GLY A 109 5.40 -5.62 25.49
C GLY A 109 4.65 -6.76 24.80
N ILE A 110 3.42 -6.49 24.36
CA ILE A 110 2.60 -7.45 23.60
C ILE A 110 2.38 -6.90 22.21
N PHE A 111 2.75 -7.69 21.21
CA PHE A 111 2.58 -7.38 19.80
C PHE A 111 1.52 -8.31 19.20
N THR A 112 0.57 -7.74 18.47
CA THR A 112 -0.54 -8.46 17.85
C THR A 112 -0.41 -8.41 16.34
N LYS A 113 -0.61 -9.56 15.69
CA LYS A 113 -0.66 -9.62 14.23
C LYS A 113 -1.81 -8.78 13.70
N THR A 114 -1.53 -7.96 12.72
CA THR A 114 -2.50 -7.12 12.03
C THR A 114 -2.15 -7.10 10.54
N GLU A 115 -3.10 -6.64 9.72
CA GLU A 115 -2.92 -6.54 8.27
C GLU A 115 -2.87 -5.08 7.85
N ASP A 116 -2.34 -4.85 6.63
CA ASP A 116 -2.40 -3.55 5.99
C ASP A 116 -3.85 -3.12 5.81
N GLN A 117 -4.11 -1.84 5.95
CA GLN A 117 -5.45 -1.27 5.99
C GLN A 117 -5.70 -0.37 4.79
N THR A 118 -6.95 -0.32 4.36
CA THR A 118 -7.44 0.68 3.42
C THR A 118 -8.65 1.38 4.03
N GLU A 119 -8.60 2.71 4.07
CA GLU A 119 -9.65 3.56 4.57
C GLU A 119 -10.19 4.43 3.43
N LEU A 120 -11.45 4.21 3.06
CA LEU A 120 -12.14 5.00 2.04
C LEU A 120 -13.03 6.04 2.71
N LYS A 121 -12.80 7.33 2.43
CA LYS A 121 -13.57 8.49 2.90
C LYS A 121 -14.16 9.26 1.71
N THR A 122 -14.54 8.54 0.69
CA THR A 122 -15.19 9.05 -0.53
C THR A 122 -16.05 7.97 -1.13
N ASP A 123 -17.19 8.34 -1.71
CA ASP A 123 -18.06 7.43 -2.44
C ASP A 123 -17.59 7.22 -3.90
N LYS A 124 -16.64 8.03 -4.35
CA LYS A 124 -16.07 7.97 -5.71
C LYS A 124 -15.16 6.76 -5.94
N VAL A 125 -14.68 6.12 -4.86
CA VAL A 125 -13.83 4.92 -4.90
C VAL A 125 -14.47 3.82 -4.08
N LYS A 126 -14.73 2.66 -4.70
CA LYS A 126 -15.32 1.48 -4.05
C LYS A 126 -14.29 0.57 -3.39
N LYS A 127 -13.08 0.53 -3.95
CA LYS A 127 -11.98 -0.28 -3.44
C LYS A 127 -10.67 0.38 -3.81
N ALA A 128 -9.70 0.35 -2.91
CA ALA A 128 -8.35 0.75 -3.20
C ALA A 128 -7.37 -0.28 -2.64
N LEU A 129 -6.25 -0.47 -3.33
CA LEU A 129 -5.16 -1.33 -2.91
C LEU A 129 -3.85 -0.62 -3.20
N ILE A 130 -2.87 -0.86 -2.34
CA ILE A 130 -1.49 -0.48 -2.57
C ILE A 130 -0.60 -1.72 -2.49
N GLN A 131 0.32 -1.84 -3.43
CA GLN A 131 1.37 -2.85 -3.40
C GLN A 131 2.70 -2.12 -3.26
N LEU A 132 3.29 -2.24 -2.09
CA LEU A 132 4.59 -1.67 -1.77
C LEU A 132 5.72 -2.55 -2.30
N ALA A 133 6.86 -1.95 -2.59
CA ALA A 133 8.10 -2.70 -2.82
C ALA A 133 8.56 -3.37 -1.51
N GLU A 134 9.38 -4.41 -1.65
CA GLU A 134 9.94 -5.11 -0.50
C GLU A 134 10.76 -4.15 0.38
N ASN A 135 10.59 -4.26 1.69
CA ASN A 135 11.28 -3.46 2.70
C ASN A 135 11.00 -1.93 2.67
N GLU A 136 9.93 -1.48 2.03
CA GLU A 136 9.51 -0.07 2.13
C GLU A 136 9.00 0.27 3.54
N ILE A 137 8.20 -0.61 4.12
CA ILE A 137 7.76 -0.54 5.50
C ILE A 137 8.30 -1.78 6.23
N THR A 138 9.18 -1.57 7.19
CA THR A 138 9.86 -2.66 7.91
C THR A 138 9.28 -2.91 9.30
N SER A 139 8.36 -2.08 9.76
CA SER A 139 7.71 -2.23 11.07
C SER A 139 6.26 -1.77 11.04
N GLY A 140 5.43 -2.39 11.87
CA GLY A 140 3.99 -2.10 11.92
C GLY A 140 3.27 -2.51 10.64
N ASN A 141 2.25 -1.75 10.26
CA ASN A 141 1.44 -1.98 9.06
C ASN A 141 1.29 -0.69 8.27
N SER A 142 0.90 -0.81 7.00
CA SER A 142 0.49 0.33 6.20
C SER A 142 -1.01 0.62 6.33
N ARG A 143 -1.38 1.90 6.15
CA ARG A 143 -2.74 2.34 5.94
C ARG A 143 -2.80 3.29 4.75
N LEU A 144 -3.49 2.86 3.71
CA LEU A 144 -3.84 3.70 2.57
C LEU A 144 -5.16 4.39 2.85
N THR A 145 -5.19 5.72 2.82
CA THR A 145 -6.42 6.51 2.98
C THR A 145 -6.72 7.24 1.69
N ILE A 146 -7.94 7.09 1.18
CA ILE A 146 -8.44 7.81 0.01
C ILE A 146 -9.63 8.67 0.43
N LYS A 147 -9.58 9.95 0.16
CA LYS A 147 -10.69 10.89 0.39
C LYS A 147 -10.81 11.88 -0.76
N ASP A 148 -11.91 12.61 -0.82
CA ASP A 148 -12.04 13.73 -1.74
C ASP A 148 -11.00 14.79 -1.41
N ALA A 149 -10.30 15.29 -2.42
CA ALA A 149 -9.38 16.40 -2.26
C ALA A 149 -10.15 17.71 -2.08
N VAL A 150 -9.72 18.53 -1.13
CA VAL A 150 -10.21 19.89 -0.95
C VAL A 150 -9.17 20.83 -1.56
N LEU A 151 -9.42 21.28 -2.79
CA LEU A 151 -8.48 22.08 -3.58
C LEU A 151 -8.89 23.55 -3.61
N THR A 152 -7.92 24.43 -3.62
CA THR A 152 -8.10 25.83 -3.99
C THR A 152 -8.35 25.94 -5.51
N GLN A 153 -8.91 27.07 -5.97
CA GLN A 153 -9.10 27.30 -7.40
C GLN A 153 -7.77 27.24 -8.17
N GLN A 154 -6.69 27.79 -7.59
CA GLN A 154 -5.36 27.74 -8.20
C GLN A 154 -4.85 26.31 -8.40
N GLN A 155 -5.10 25.41 -7.45
CA GLN A 155 -4.73 24.00 -7.59
C GLN A 155 -5.59 23.31 -8.66
N GLN A 156 -6.89 23.58 -8.72
CA GLN A 156 -7.76 23.05 -9.76
C GLN A 156 -7.29 23.47 -11.15
N ASP A 157 -7.03 24.78 -11.35
CA ASP A 157 -6.51 25.32 -12.62
C ASP A 157 -5.18 24.68 -13.02
N ALA A 158 -4.33 24.38 -12.04
CA ALA A 158 -3.05 23.72 -12.28
C ALA A 158 -3.23 22.24 -12.68
N PHE A 159 -4.13 21.50 -12.05
CA PHE A 159 -4.50 20.15 -12.46
C PHE A 159 -5.10 20.14 -13.87
N GLU A 160 -6.02 21.04 -14.18
CA GLU A 160 -6.63 21.17 -15.51
C GLU A 160 -5.58 21.49 -16.58
N LYS A 161 -4.64 22.38 -16.26
CA LYS A 161 -3.52 22.69 -17.14
C LYS A 161 -2.62 21.47 -17.39
N ALA A 162 -2.35 20.68 -16.35
CA ALA A 162 -1.55 19.45 -16.47
C ALA A 162 -2.30 18.34 -17.22
N ALA A 163 -3.63 18.30 -17.12
CA ALA A 163 -4.49 17.35 -17.83
C ALA A 163 -4.49 17.59 -19.36
N GLY A 164 -4.30 18.83 -19.82
CA GLY A 164 -4.31 19.16 -21.25
C GLY A 164 -5.65 18.83 -21.91
N ASP A 165 -5.64 17.88 -22.85
CA ASP A 165 -6.84 17.45 -23.59
C ASP A 165 -7.69 16.40 -22.83
N TYR A 166 -7.28 16.01 -21.62
CA TYR A 166 -8.01 15.06 -20.80
C TYR A 166 -9.03 15.76 -19.90
N GLN A 167 -10.21 15.18 -19.77
CA GLN A 167 -11.23 15.63 -18.84
C GLN A 167 -11.00 15.02 -17.46
N ILE A 168 -10.99 15.83 -16.42
CA ILE A 168 -10.84 15.35 -15.05
C ILE A 168 -12.13 14.72 -14.58
N ALA A 169 -12.05 13.44 -14.16
CA ALA A 169 -13.15 12.70 -13.58
C ALA A 169 -13.31 12.99 -12.08
N GLY A 170 -12.20 13.17 -11.37
CA GLY A 170 -12.26 13.45 -9.94
C GLY A 170 -10.90 13.75 -9.32
N TYR A 171 -10.97 14.41 -8.16
CA TYR A 171 -9.80 14.76 -7.36
C TYR A 171 -9.81 13.97 -6.05
N PHE A 172 -8.64 13.45 -5.65
CA PHE A 172 -8.45 12.61 -4.49
C PHE A 172 -7.27 13.08 -3.66
N ASP A 173 -7.40 13.10 -2.35
CA ASP A 173 -6.27 13.15 -1.43
C ASP A 173 -5.94 11.70 -1.04
N ILE A 174 -4.77 11.23 -1.49
CA ILE A 174 -4.27 9.89 -1.24
C ILE A 174 -3.14 9.98 -0.22
N LYS A 175 -3.31 9.30 0.92
CA LYS A 175 -2.32 9.27 1.99
C LYS A 175 -1.90 7.86 2.31
N LEU A 176 -0.62 7.69 2.56
CA LEU A 176 -0.06 6.48 3.12
C LEU A 176 0.48 6.78 4.51
N ALA A 177 0.20 5.90 5.46
CA ALA A 177 0.72 6.00 6.81
C ALA A 177 1.25 4.64 7.28
N GLN A 178 2.25 4.66 8.15
CA GLN A 178 2.71 3.53 8.94
C GLN A 178 1.99 3.54 10.28
N ILE A 179 1.45 2.39 10.70
CA ILE A 179 0.75 2.24 11.99
C ILE A 179 1.56 1.29 12.86
N LEU A 180 1.99 1.78 14.02
CA LEU A 180 2.81 1.03 14.96
C LEU A 180 2.04 0.55 16.19
N TYR A 181 0.90 1.15 16.52
CA TYR A 181 0.12 0.86 17.72
C TYR A 181 -1.33 0.51 17.38
N LYS A 182 -1.83 -0.62 17.88
CA LYS A 182 -3.15 -1.17 17.57
C LYS A 182 -4.31 -0.25 17.95
N ASN A 183 -4.20 0.45 19.05
CA ASN A 183 -5.23 1.35 19.58
C ASN A 183 -4.94 2.82 19.27
N SER A 184 -4.45 3.13 18.09
CA SER A 184 -4.01 4.47 17.67
C SER A 184 -5.15 5.48 17.44
N ALA A 185 -6.29 5.34 18.12
CA ALA A 185 -7.46 6.21 17.98
C ALA A 185 -7.14 7.72 18.18
N ALA A 186 -6.03 8.03 18.82
CA ALA A 186 -5.54 9.40 19.08
C ALA A 186 -4.40 9.82 18.14
N ASN A 187 -4.17 9.15 17.01
CA ASN A 187 -3.03 9.36 16.11
C ASN A 187 -1.64 9.15 16.76
N LEU A 188 -1.59 8.49 17.89
CA LEU A 188 -0.32 8.09 18.49
C LEU A 188 0.28 6.95 17.66
N TRP A 189 1.58 7.09 17.30
CA TRP A 189 2.34 6.10 16.54
C TRP A 189 1.78 5.80 15.15
N VAL A 190 1.22 6.80 14.54
CA VAL A 190 0.91 6.84 13.11
C VAL A 190 1.89 7.80 12.46
N ASN A 191 2.74 7.29 11.59
CA ASN A 191 3.71 8.08 10.85
C ASN A 191 3.20 8.27 9.42
N ASP A 192 2.93 9.50 9.03
CA ASP A 192 2.58 9.81 7.64
C ASP A 192 3.82 9.61 6.75
N ILE A 193 3.61 8.92 5.63
CA ILE A 193 4.62 8.65 4.62
C ILE A 193 4.32 9.55 3.43
N ALA A 194 5.08 10.64 3.31
CA ALA A 194 4.92 11.58 2.19
C ALA A 194 5.51 11.05 0.89
N ALA A 195 6.57 10.25 0.97
CA ALA A 195 7.23 9.65 -0.20
C ALA A 195 7.88 8.31 0.15
N LEU A 196 7.89 7.40 -0.82
CA LEU A 196 8.58 6.11 -0.79
C LEU A 196 9.93 6.19 -1.48
N LYS A 197 10.81 5.24 -1.18
CA LYS A 197 12.09 5.07 -1.89
C LYS A 197 11.89 4.47 -3.28
N ASN A 198 10.96 3.52 -3.38
CA ASN A 198 10.61 2.83 -4.61
C ASN A 198 9.14 3.07 -4.96
N PRO A 199 8.76 3.12 -6.25
CA PRO A 199 7.37 3.29 -6.63
C PRO A 199 6.48 2.16 -6.11
N ALA A 200 5.33 2.53 -5.55
CA ALA A 200 4.26 1.61 -5.21
C ALA A 200 3.22 1.55 -6.33
N LYS A 201 2.62 0.38 -6.52
CA LYS A 201 1.49 0.22 -7.42
C LYS A 201 0.19 0.49 -6.66
N VAL A 202 -0.56 1.49 -7.11
CA VAL A 202 -1.87 1.86 -6.56
C VAL A 202 -2.95 1.42 -7.54
N SER A 203 -4.03 0.83 -7.02
CA SER A 203 -5.22 0.44 -7.77
C SER A 203 -6.45 1.08 -7.13
N LEU A 204 -7.24 1.81 -7.90
CA LEU A 204 -8.47 2.47 -7.46
C LEU A 204 -9.63 1.95 -8.30
N GLN A 205 -10.54 1.20 -7.70
CA GLN A 205 -11.81 0.85 -8.33
C GLN A 205 -12.78 2.03 -8.17
N LEU A 206 -13.08 2.69 -9.28
CA LEU A 206 -13.93 3.87 -9.30
C LEU A 206 -15.40 3.53 -9.03
N GLY A 207 -16.09 4.44 -8.37
CA GLY A 207 -17.53 4.40 -8.15
C GLY A 207 -18.33 4.61 -9.44
N THR A 208 -19.63 4.35 -9.35
CA THR A 208 -20.55 4.55 -10.50
C THR A 208 -20.75 6.03 -10.83
N ASP A 209 -20.54 6.91 -9.86
CA ASP A 209 -20.79 8.34 -9.96
C ASP A 209 -19.65 9.09 -10.69
N LEU A 210 -18.54 8.40 -10.97
CA LEU A 210 -17.51 8.91 -11.83
C LEU A 210 -17.73 8.44 -13.26
N GLU A 211 -18.06 9.39 -14.12
CA GLU A 211 -18.14 9.14 -15.55
C GLU A 211 -16.70 9.10 -16.09
N VAL A 212 -16.30 7.91 -16.51
CA VAL A 212 -15.03 7.69 -17.22
C VAL A 212 -15.39 7.00 -18.52
N GLU A 213 -15.15 7.70 -19.62
CA GLU A 213 -15.38 7.20 -20.96
C GLU A 213 -14.06 6.75 -21.60
N GLY A 214 -14.07 5.62 -22.29
CA GLY A 214 -12.89 5.12 -23.00
C GLY A 214 -11.85 4.45 -22.09
N ASN A 215 -10.70 4.12 -22.67
CA ASN A 215 -9.60 3.41 -22.00
C ASN A 215 -8.32 4.25 -21.89
N ASP A 216 -8.35 5.48 -22.36
CA ASP A 216 -7.20 6.40 -22.34
C ASP A 216 -7.30 7.29 -21.11
N LEU A 217 -6.60 6.90 -20.04
CA LEU A 217 -6.59 7.58 -18.76
C LEU A 217 -5.18 7.98 -18.37
N ILE A 218 -5.11 9.08 -17.64
CA ILE A 218 -3.92 9.53 -16.93
C ILE A 218 -4.26 9.80 -15.48
N VAL A 219 -3.24 9.75 -14.65
CA VAL A 219 -3.31 10.22 -13.27
C VAL A 219 -2.36 11.41 -13.14
N ILE A 220 -2.78 12.45 -12.46
CA ILE A 220 -1.98 13.65 -12.24
C ILE A 220 -1.73 13.73 -10.73
N HIS A 221 -0.48 13.95 -10.34
CA HIS A 221 -0.04 14.03 -8.96
C HIS A 221 0.51 15.43 -8.67
N GLU A 222 0.08 16.04 -7.56
CA GLU A 222 0.64 17.27 -7.02
C GLU A 222 1.84 16.93 -6.15
N ASN A 223 3.05 17.29 -6.58
CA ASN A 223 4.27 17.10 -5.82
C ASN A 223 4.37 18.06 -4.64
N SER A 224 5.20 17.74 -3.65
CA SER A 224 5.41 18.56 -2.45
C SER A 224 6.01 19.95 -2.74
N ASP A 225 6.64 20.14 -3.90
CA ASP A 225 7.18 21.41 -4.36
C ASP A 225 6.16 22.27 -5.15
N GLY A 226 4.91 21.79 -5.26
CA GLY A 226 3.82 22.45 -5.99
C GLY A 226 3.87 22.23 -7.50
N THR A 227 4.72 21.34 -8.01
CA THR A 227 4.70 20.90 -9.41
C THR A 227 3.68 19.78 -9.62
N TYR A 228 3.27 19.54 -10.86
CA TYR A 228 2.28 18.53 -11.23
C TYR A 228 2.92 17.54 -12.19
N GLU A 229 2.84 16.26 -11.84
CA GLU A 229 3.38 15.16 -12.63
C GLU A 229 2.23 14.39 -13.29
N VAL A 230 2.36 14.14 -14.59
CA VAL A 230 1.43 13.26 -15.32
C VAL A 230 1.95 11.84 -15.29
N ILE A 231 1.21 10.95 -14.64
CA ILE A 231 1.54 9.55 -14.45
C ILE A 231 0.72 8.71 -15.44
N PRO A 232 1.36 7.88 -16.28
CA PRO A 232 0.64 6.91 -17.10
C PRO A 232 -0.18 5.95 -16.24
N ALA A 233 -1.43 5.74 -16.63
CA ALA A 233 -2.32 4.82 -15.93
C ALA A 233 -2.85 3.75 -16.89
N SER A 234 -3.16 2.58 -16.36
CA SER A 234 -3.94 1.55 -17.06
C SER A 234 -5.34 1.49 -16.46
N PHE A 235 -6.33 1.22 -17.31
CA PHE A 235 -7.72 1.15 -16.93
C PHE A 235 -8.34 -0.18 -17.34
N ASP A 236 -8.91 -0.88 -16.37
CA ASP A 236 -9.77 -2.03 -16.61
C ASP A 236 -11.22 -1.56 -16.62
N SER A 237 -11.81 -1.47 -17.81
CA SER A 237 -13.18 -1.00 -17.98
C SER A 237 -14.23 -1.96 -17.41
N ALA A 238 -13.93 -3.27 -17.33
CA ALA A 238 -14.86 -4.27 -16.79
C ALA A 238 -15.06 -4.09 -15.27
N THR A 239 -14.01 -3.74 -14.55
CA THR A 239 -14.03 -3.50 -13.11
C THR A 239 -14.03 -2.02 -12.73
N LYS A 240 -13.89 -1.12 -13.72
CA LYS A 240 -13.65 0.32 -13.53
C LYS A 240 -12.43 0.60 -12.64
N THR A 241 -11.34 -0.14 -12.83
CA THR A 241 -10.15 -0.02 -11.99
C THR A 241 -9.04 0.74 -12.73
N VAL A 242 -8.60 1.84 -12.15
CA VAL A 242 -7.42 2.61 -12.55
C VAL A 242 -6.21 2.08 -11.78
N MET A 243 -5.12 1.82 -12.49
CA MET A 243 -3.86 1.35 -11.90
C MET A 243 -2.72 2.24 -12.36
N PHE A 244 -1.90 2.69 -11.42
CA PHE A 244 -0.74 3.55 -11.67
C PHE A 244 0.38 3.26 -10.66
N GLN A 245 1.56 3.84 -10.90
CA GLN A 245 2.70 3.74 -9.99
C GLN A 245 3.05 5.13 -9.48
N THR A 246 3.33 5.24 -8.18
CA THR A 246 3.71 6.51 -7.56
C THR A 246 4.66 6.30 -6.39
N GLN A 247 5.46 7.32 -6.10
CA GLN A 247 6.29 7.38 -4.90
C GLN A 247 5.76 8.38 -3.87
N GLY A 248 4.99 9.38 -4.30
CA GLY A 248 4.47 10.45 -3.45
C GLY A 248 3.02 10.22 -3.02
N PHE A 249 2.61 10.88 -1.93
CA PHE A 249 1.24 10.80 -1.42
C PHE A 249 0.75 12.21 -1.05
N SER A 250 -0.22 12.71 -1.80
CA SER A 250 -0.80 14.05 -1.66
C SER A 250 -2.12 14.12 -2.46
N ASN A 251 -2.37 15.22 -3.16
CA ASN A 251 -3.51 15.37 -4.04
C ASN A 251 -3.24 14.76 -5.43
N TYR A 252 -4.27 14.11 -5.95
CA TYR A 252 -4.28 13.45 -7.25
C TYR A 252 -5.53 13.84 -8.04
N ALA A 253 -5.42 13.81 -9.36
CA ALA A 253 -6.57 13.80 -10.27
C ALA A 253 -6.54 12.56 -11.15
N VAL A 254 -7.70 11.96 -11.40
CA VAL A 254 -7.90 10.97 -12.45
C VAL A 254 -8.54 11.69 -13.63
N ALA A 255 -7.95 11.58 -14.81
CA ALA A 255 -8.44 12.21 -16.02
C ALA A 255 -8.50 11.19 -17.17
N TYR A 256 -9.47 11.37 -18.07
CA TYR A 256 -9.72 10.49 -19.20
C TYR A 256 -9.89 11.30 -20.49
N LYS A 257 -9.55 10.68 -21.60
CA LYS A 257 -9.80 11.27 -22.92
C LYS A 257 -11.19 10.89 -23.39
N LYS A 258 -12.02 11.90 -23.64
CA LYS A 258 -13.35 11.67 -24.18
C LYS A 258 -13.25 11.12 -25.59
N SER A 259 -13.92 10.01 -25.88
CA SER A 259 -14.03 9.49 -27.24
C SER A 259 -14.79 10.54 -28.08
N GLU A 260 -14.13 11.10 -29.09
CA GLU A 260 -14.85 11.88 -30.09
C GLU A 260 -15.76 10.91 -30.85
N THR A 261 -17.05 11.00 -30.58
CA THR A 261 -18.04 10.39 -31.46
C THR A 261 -18.00 11.15 -32.76
N THR A 262 -17.29 10.63 -33.75
CA THR A 262 -17.35 11.16 -35.12
C THR A 262 -18.79 10.98 -35.57
N THR A 263 -19.60 12.01 -35.41
CA THR A 263 -20.88 12.10 -36.09
C THR A 263 -20.52 12.30 -37.56
N GLU A 264 -20.47 11.22 -38.32
CA GLU A 264 -20.49 11.33 -39.76
C GLU A 264 -21.82 12.00 -40.10
N ASP A 265 -21.78 13.30 -40.30
CA ASP A 265 -22.86 14.05 -40.92
C ASP A 265 -22.96 13.60 -42.38
N SER A 266 -23.78 12.56 -42.57
CA SER A 266 -24.17 12.08 -43.88
C SER A 266 -25.14 13.11 -44.46
N THR A 267 -24.59 14.24 -44.88
CA THR A 267 -25.32 15.19 -45.73
C THR A 267 -25.45 14.58 -47.11
N LYS A 268 -26.53 13.82 -47.31
CA LYS A 268 -26.97 13.33 -48.60
C LYS A 268 -27.51 14.53 -49.39
N GLU A 269 -26.64 15.13 -50.18
CA GLU A 269 -27.10 16.03 -51.23
C GLU A 269 -27.96 15.27 -52.24
N THR A 270 -29.26 15.56 -52.20
CA THR A 270 -30.19 15.15 -53.24
C THR A 270 -30.13 16.17 -54.35
N THR A 271 -29.34 15.87 -55.39
CA THR A 271 -29.43 16.59 -56.66
C THR A 271 -30.43 15.89 -57.53
N THR A 272 -31.58 16.54 -57.67
CA THR A 272 -32.62 16.18 -58.64
C THR A 272 -32.20 16.77 -59.99
N GLU A 273 -31.91 15.92 -60.98
CA GLU A 273 -32.05 16.33 -62.38
C GLU A 273 -32.72 15.25 -63.18
N SER A 274 -33.86 15.64 -63.70
CA SER A 274 -34.71 14.98 -64.67
C SER A 274 -34.14 15.12 -66.07
N THR A 275 -34.12 14.02 -66.89
CA THR A 275 -34.61 14.08 -68.28
C THR A 275 -34.38 12.74 -68.97
N THR A 276 -35.49 12.07 -69.25
CA THR A 276 -36.05 11.59 -70.55
C THR A 276 -35.24 10.62 -71.43
N GLU A 277 -35.98 9.50 -71.76
CA GLU A 277 -36.09 8.72 -73.02
C GLU A 277 -35.09 7.60 -73.31
N ASP A 278 -35.52 6.45 -73.21
CA ASP A 278 -35.99 5.25 -73.95
C ASP A 278 -35.48 5.12 -75.39
N PRO A 279 -35.52 3.98 -76.05
CA PRO A 279 -35.35 2.55 -75.63
C PRO A 279 -34.43 1.77 -76.58
N SER A 280 -34.29 0.51 -76.24
CA SER A 280 -34.23 -0.57 -77.27
C SER A 280 -33.01 -1.47 -77.29
N LYS A 281 -33.35 -2.66 -77.11
CA LYS A 281 -32.98 -3.94 -77.79
C LYS A 281 -31.99 -4.86 -77.05
N THR A 282 -32.55 -5.86 -76.49
CA THR A 282 -32.66 -7.25 -76.96
C THR A 282 -31.34 -8.04 -77.12
N THR A 283 -31.16 -9.03 -76.42
CA THR A 283 -31.19 -10.44 -76.81
C THR A 283 -30.15 -11.30 -76.10
N THR A 284 -30.64 -12.22 -75.36
CA THR A 284 -30.54 -13.68 -75.30
C THR A 284 -29.23 -14.37 -74.91
N LYS A 285 -29.48 -15.28 -74.00
CA LYS A 285 -29.03 -16.66 -73.90
C LYS A 285 -27.58 -16.93 -73.64
N ASP A 286 -27.19 -17.91 -72.94
CA ASP A 286 -27.74 -19.21 -72.56
C ASP A 286 -26.88 -19.85 -71.50
N THR A 287 -27.48 -20.46 -70.54
CA THR A 287 -27.39 -21.86 -70.10
C THR A 287 -26.00 -22.49 -70.06
N THR A 288 -25.60 -23.07 -68.98
CA THR A 288 -25.50 -24.49 -68.70
C THR A 288 -24.82 -24.74 -67.37
N GLU A 289 -25.51 -25.28 -66.39
CA GLU A 289 -25.39 -26.55 -65.70
C GLU A 289 -24.05 -27.31 -65.80
N ALA A 290 -23.57 -27.73 -64.62
CA ALA A 290 -23.42 -29.11 -64.21
C ALA A 290 -22.48 -29.18 -63.02
N THR A 291 -22.95 -29.56 -61.89
CA THR A 291 -23.06 -30.90 -61.28
C THR A 291 -21.74 -31.56 -60.83
N THR A 292 -21.81 -32.01 -59.61
CA THR A 292 -21.15 -33.13 -58.91
C THR A 292 -19.68 -32.98 -58.52
N GLU A 293 -19.21 -33.41 -57.43
CA GLU A 293 -19.51 -34.30 -56.33
C GLU A 293 -18.44 -34.21 -55.26
N ALA A 294 -18.85 -34.54 -54.10
CA ALA A 294 -18.17 -34.90 -52.88
C ALA A 294 -16.74 -35.49 -52.95
N THR A 295 -15.91 -35.10 -52.05
CA THR A 295 -15.18 -36.08 -51.24
C THR A 295 -14.80 -35.48 -49.86
N LYS A 296 -14.99 -36.34 -48.90
CA LYS A 296 -14.75 -36.26 -47.47
C LYS A 296 -13.29 -36.06 -47.09
N ASP A 297 -13.20 -35.67 -45.82
CA ASP A 297 -12.17 -35.93 -44.83
C ASP A 297 -11.03 -34.89 -44.68
N ALA A 298 -11.11 -34.10 -43.62
CA ALA A 298 -10.21 -34.25 -42.49
C ALA A 298 -10.51 -33.15 -41.44
N VAL A 299 -10.99 -33.59 -40.32
CA VAL A 299 -11.11 -32.86 -39.06
C VAL A 299 -9.72 -32.52 -38.59
N THR A 300 -9.42 -31.22 -38.44
CA THR A 300 -8.36 -30.77 -37.52
C THR A 300 -8.99 -29.82 -36.57
N ALA A 301 -9.19 -30.32 -35.36
CA ALA A 301 -9.66 -29.58 -34.22
C ALA A 301 -8.61 -28.56 -33.81
N SER A 302 -9.01 -27.30 -33.73
CA SER A 302 -8.29 -26.25 -33.06
C SER A 302 -8.42 -26.44 -31.54
N PRO A 303 -7.35 -26.39 -30.74
CA PRO A 303 -7.47 -26.52 -29.30
C PRO A 303 -8.09 -25.26 -28.72
N LYS A 304 -9.16 -25.43 -27.97
CA LYS A 304 -9.68 -24.45 -27.02
C LYS A 304 -8.66 -24.31 -25.90
N THR A 305 -7.99 -23.21 -25.82
CA THR A 305 -7.33 -22.75 -24.59
C THR A 305 -8.35 -21.95 -23.77
N GLY A 306 -9.03 -22.68 -22.92
CA GLY A 306 -9.74 -22.09 -21.81
C GLY A 306 -8.92 -22.37 -20.56
N ASP A 307 -8.12 -21.42 -20.13
CA ASP A 307 -7.45 -21.46 -18.84
C ASP A 307 -8.09 -20.41 -17.94
N ASP A 308 -9.08 -20.90 -17.18
CA ASP A 308 -9.46 -20.29 -15.91
C ASP A 308 -8.35 -20.55 -14.89
N LEU A 309 -7.31 -19.71 -14.89
CA LEU A 309 -6.33 -19.69 -13.83
C LEU A 309 -6.84 -18.79 -12.71
N ASN A 310 -7.43 -19.44 -11.72
CA ASN A 310 -7.71 -18.87 -10.40
C ASN A 310 -6.40 -18.39 -9.76
N LEU A 311 -6.22 -17.08 -9.68
CA LEU A 311 -5.02 -16.38 -9.21
C LEU A 311 -4.61 -16.58 -7.71
N PRO A 312 -5.40 -17.20 -6.82
CA PRO A 312 -4.96 -17.38 -5.43
C PRO A 312 -4.03 -18.57 -5.18
N VAL A 313 -3.76 -19.42 -6.16
CA VAL A 313 -2.94 -20.64 -5.92
C VAL A 313 -1.46 -20.49 -6.29
N LEU A 314 -1.07 -19.43 -7.00
CA LEU A 314 0.32 -19.28 -7.46
C LEU A 314 1.26 -18.59 -6.46
N CYS A 315 0.75 -18.03 -5.36
CA CYS A 315 1.58 -17.38 -4.33
C CYS A 315 2.10 -18.33 -3.23
N VAL A 316 1.73 -19.62 -3.24
CA VAL A 316 2.13 -20.55 -2.17
C VAL A 316 3.29 -21.47 -2.57
N LEU A 317 3.72 -21.49 -3.82
CA LEU A 317 4.72 -22.46 -4.32
C LEU A 317 6.15 -21.93 -4.48
N MET A 318 6.45 -20.68 -4.13
CA MET A 318 7.82 -20.12 -4.21
C MET A 318 8.57 -19.98 -2.88
N LEU A 319 8.03 -20.50 -1.77
CA LEU A 319 8.68 -20.40 -0.44
C LEU A 319 9.34 -21.68 0.08
N VAL A 320 9.52 -22.72 -0.74
CA VAL A 320 10.11 -24.00 -0.27
C VAL A 320 11.47 -24.34 -0.89
N SER A 321 12.10 -23.50 -1.71
CA SER A 321 13.38 -23.82 -2.35
C SER A 321 14.53 -22.87 -1.98
N GLY A 322 14.72 -22.59 -0.69
CA GLY A 322 15.77 -21.68 -0.25
C GLY A 322 16.37 -21.93 1.12
N MET A 323 16.33 -23.15 1.66
CA MET A 323 17.06 -23.47 2.89
C MET A 323 17.72 -24.84 2.78
N GLY A 324 18.91 -24.85 2.26
CA GLY A 324 19.81 -25.99 2.28
C GLY A 324 21.19 -25.57 1.86
N CYS A 325 21.99 -25.01 2.77
CA CYS A 325 23.44 -25.12 2.68
C CYS A 325 24.16 -24.81 4.01
N LEU A 326 24.75 -25.88 4.55
CA LEU A 326 26.05 -25.92 5.19
C LEU A 326 26.21 -25.47 6.63
N TYR A 327 25.92 -26.40 7.53
CA TYR A 327 26.70 -26.53 8.76
C TYR A 327 27.86 -27.52 8.52
N ALA A 328 29.03 -27.03 8.21
CA ALA A 328 30.25 -27.79 8.30
C ALA A 328 30.93 -27.55 9.66
N ARG A 329 30.81 -28.53 10.52
CA ARG A 329 31.46 -28.63 11.83
C ARG A 329 32.94 -28.85 11.61
N LYS A 330 33.83 -28.01 12.16
CA LYS A 330 35.26 -28.32 12.30
C LYS A 330 35.58 -28.49 13.77
N LYS A 331 35.85 -29.76 14.13
CA LYS A 331 36.54 -30.13 15.38
C LYS A 331 38.03 -29.77 15.26
N ARG A 332 38.52 -29.04 16.19
CA ARG A 332 39.77 -29.32 16.94
C ARG A 332 39.85 -28.37 18.12
#